data_bce5d34038afe96a34a135c941da3b64
#
_entry.id   bce5d34038afe96a34a135c941da3b64
#
_cell.length_a   1.000
_cell.length_b   1.000
_cell.length_c   1.000
_cell.angle_alpha   90.00
_cell.angle_beta   90.00
_cell.angle_gamma   90.00
#
_symmetry.space_group_name_H-M   'P 1'
#
loop_
_entity.id
_entity.type
_entity.pdbx_description
1 polymer ?
#
loop_
_entity_poly.entity_id
_entity_poly.type
_entity_poly.pdbx_seq_one_letter_code
_entity_poly.pdbx_strand_id
1 'polypeptide(L)'
;MTVTTDMISEFVRAANRVQTLALSDRRRLLERGVTASGALRGLIVKTGKVSPVDESAERVIEDIAQHIDEISDETVAKALLALAGQIRTLRILNRESV
;
A
#
# COMPACT_ATOMS: atom_id res chain seq x y z
N MET A 1 7.95 16.47 -6.94
CA MET A 1 7.08 15.41 -6.42
C MET A 1 7.92 14.35 -5.73
N THR A 2 7.38 13.74 -4.71
CA THR A 2 8.08 12.68 -3.98
C THR A 2 7.75 11.32 -4.58
N VAL A 3 8.62 10.34 -4.33
CA VAL A 3 8.40 8.94 -4.73
C VAL A 3 7.07 8.41 -4.16
N THR A 4 6.74 8.81 -2.93
CA THR A 4 5.50 8.40 -2.27
C THR A 4 4.26 8.90 -3.00
N THR A 5 4.29 10.16 -3.46
CA THR A 5 3.17 10.75 -4.22
C THR A 5 2.97 10.00 -5.54
N ASP A 6 4.08 9.69 -6.23
CA ASP A 6 4.03 8.96 -7.49
C ASP A 6 3.48 7.54 -7.28
N MET A 7 3.87 6.90 -6.18
CA MET A 7 3.40 5.56 -5.84
C MET A 7 1.88 5.55 -5.57
N ILE A 8 1.37 6.55 -4.83
CA ILE A 8 -0.07 6.66 -4.57
C ILE A 8 -0.84 6.76 -5.89
N SER A 9 -0.39 7.64 -6.78
CA SER A 9 -1.01 7.82 -8.09
C SER A 9 -0.95 6.54 -8.93
N GLU A 10 0.18 5.85 -8.90
CA GLU A 10 0.37 4.58 -9.62
C GLU A 10 -0.63 3.53 -9.14
N PHE A 11 -0.80 3.41 -7.82
CA PHE A 11 -1.70 2.41 -7.24
C PHE A 11 -3.16 2.70 -7.57
N VAL A 12 -3.58 3.96 -7.54
CA VAL A 12 -4.95 4.35 -7.91
C VAL A 12 -5.22 4.02 -9.38
N ARG A 13 -4.27 4.35 -10.26
CA ARG A 13 -4.41 4.03 -11.69
C ARG A 13 -4.45 2.53 -11.92
N ALA A 14 -3.61 1.77 -11.23
CA ALA A 14 -3.58 0.31 -11.35
C ALA A 14 -4.90 -0.29 -10.89
N ALA A 15 -5.48 0.21 -9.79
CA ALA A 15 -6.76 -0.27 -9.30
C ALA A 15 -7.87 -0.05 -10.33
N ASN A 16 -7.84 1.07 -11.04
CA ASN A 16 -8.86 1.41 -12.03
C ASN A 16 -8.75 0.58 -13.32
N ARG A 17 -7.63 -0.10 -13.52
CA ARG A 17 -7.43 -0.92 -14.74
C ARG A 17 -6.84 -2.29 -14.39
N VAL A 18 -7.24 -2.84 -13.26
CA VAL A 18 -6.69 -4.09 -12.74
C VAL A 18 -6.83 -5.24 -13.73
N GLN A 19 -7.89 -5.28 -14.54
CA GLN A 19 -8.11 -6.34 -15.53
C GLN A 19 -7.00 -6.42 -16.57
N THR A 20 -6.30 -5.31 -16.82
CA THR A 20 -5.23 -5.27 -17.82
C THR A 20 -3.86 -5.59 -17.24
N LEU A 21 -3.77 -5.77 -15.93
CA LEU A 21 -2.50 -6.06 -15.26
C LEU A 21 -2.22 -7.55 -15.24
N ALA A 22 -0.98 -7.94 -15.56
CA ALA A 22 -0.53 -9.31 -15.39
C ALA A 22 -0.49 -9.65 -13.89
N LEU A 23 -0.63 -10.94 -13.57
CA LEU A 23 -0.59 -11.38 -12.16
C LEU A 23 0.72 -11.00 -11.47
N SER A 24 1.84 -11.10 -12.19
CA SER A 24 3.14 -10.71 -11.63
C SER A 24 3.20 -9.22 -11.29
N ASP A 25 2.56 -8.38 -12.09
CA ASP A 25 2.51 -6.94 -11.84
C ASP A 25 1.62 -6.62 -10.64
N ARG A 26 0.50 -7.32 -10.51
CA ARG A 26 -0.39 -7.17 -9.34
C ARG A 26 0.36 -7.50 -8.05
N ARG A 27 1.06 -8.64 -8.04
CA ARG A 27 1.84 -9.07 -6.87
C ARG A 27 2.91 -8.05 -6.53
N ARG A 28 3.66 -7.60 -7.52
CA ARG A 28 4.76 -6.65 -7.31
C ARG A 28 4.27 -5.33 -6.72
N LEU A 29 3.14 -4.81 -7.24
CA LEU A 29 2.56 -3.57 -6.72
C LEU A 29 2.14 -3.72 -5.26
N LEU A 30 1.48 -4.83 -4.92
CA LEU A 30 1.05 -5.07 -3.54
C LEU A 30 2.26 -5.19 -2.61
N GLU A 31 3.29 -5.91 -3.02
CA GLU A 31 4.50 -6.07 -2.21
C GLU A 31 5.24 -4.74 -2.01
N ARG A 32 5.33 -3.92 -3.07
CA ARG A 32 5.92 -2.59 -2.97
C ARG A 32 5.15 -1.70 -2.00
N GLY A 33 3.83 -1.78 -2.05
CA GLY A 33 2.96 -1.00 -1.16
C GLY A 33 3.12 -1.40 0.29
N VAL A 34 3.19 -2.69 0.57
CA VAL A 34 3.40 -3.20 1.93
C VAL A 34 4.76 -2.74 2.45
N THR A 35 5.80 -2.83 1.63
CA THR A 35 7.15 -2.39 2.01
C THR A 35 7.17 -0.89 2.33
N ALA A 36 6.56 -0.06 1.47
CA ALA A 36 6.52 1.37 1.67
C ALA A 36 5.72 1.76 2.93
N SER A 37 4.60 1.10 3.14
CA SER A 37 3.75 1.32 4.31
C SER A 37 4.51 0.98 5.60
N GLY A 38 5.20 -0.16 5.61
CA GLY A 38 5.99 -0.58 6.76
C GLY A 38 7.13 0.39 7.07
N ALA A 39 7.81 0.89 6.05
CA ALA A 39 8.89 1.86 6.23
C ALA A 39 8.37 3.17 6.83
N LEU A 40 7.25 3.67 6.34
CA LEU A 40 6.64 4.90 6.87
C LEU A 40 6.17 4.72 8.31
N ARG A 41 5.60 3.57 8.64
CA ARG A 41 5.20 3.26 10.01
C ARG A 41 6.41 3.22 10.94
N GLY A 42 7.51 2.64 10.48
CA GLY A 42 8.75 2.61 11.24
C GLY A 42 9.25 3.99 11.61
N LEU A 43 9.13 4.95 10.70
CA LEU A 43 9.51 6.35 10.97
C LEU A 43 8.61 6.97 12.04
N ILE A 44 7.32 6.70 12.01
CA ILE A 44 6.39 7.21 13.02
C ILE A 44 6.75 6.66 14.40
N VAL A 45 7.05 5.38 14.49
CA VAL A 45 7.45 4.72 15.75
C VAL A 45 8.73 5.35 16.29
N LYS A 46 9.71 5.61 15.43
CA LYS A 46 10.97 6.23 15.83
C LYS A 46 10.79 7.63 16.42
N THR A 47 9.75 8.35 16.00
CA THR A 47 9.47 9.68 16.52
C THR A 47 8.61 9.64 17.79
N GLY A 48 8.31 8.46 18.32
CA GLY A 48 7.54 8.28 19.53
C GLY A 48 6.05 8.42 19.37
N LYS A 49 5.55 8.48 18.14
CA LYS A 49 4.12 8.58 17.87
C LYS A 49 3.50 7.22 17.69
N VAL A 50 2.23 7.09 18.05
CA VAL A 50 1.47 5.86 17.81
C VAL A 50 0.84 5.95 16.44
N SER A 51 1.07 4.93 15.61
CA SER A 51 0.46 4.86 14.29
C SER A 51 -1.02 4.51 14.43
N PRO A 52 -1.92 5.27 13.78
CA PRO A 52 -3.35 4.91 13.76
C PRO A 52 -3.65 3.78 12.78
N VAL A 53 -2.66 3.38 11.98
CA VAL A 53 -2.82 2.33 10.96
C VAL A 53 -2.33 1.01 11.52
N ASP A 54 -3.21 0.02 11.53
CA ASP A 54 -2.92 -1.30 12.07
C ASP A 54 -2.08 -2.11 11.08
N GLU A 55 -1.04 -2.79 11.60
CA GLU A 55 -0.21 -3.74 10.88
C GLU A 55 -1.00 -4.88 10.25
N SER A 56 -2.16 -5.23 10.80
CA SER A 56 -2.95 -6.35 10.32
C SER A 56 -3.39 -6.16 8.87
N ALA A 57 -3.62 -4.92 8.44
CA ALA A 57 -3.99 -4.64 7.06
C ALA A 57 -2.88 -5.06 6.09
N GLU A 58 -1.63 -4.83 6.47
CA GLU A 58 -0.48 -5.23 5.65
C GLU A 58 -0.36 -6.75 5.55
N ARG A 59 -0.63 -7.46 6.64
CA ARG A 59 -0.59 -8.93 6.63
C ARG A 59 -1.64 -9.51 5.70
N VAL A 60 -2.84 -8.94 5.70
CA VAL A 60 -3.91 -9.37 4.80
C VAL A 60 -3.48 -9.14 3.34
N ILE A 61 -2.89 -7.99 3.06
CA ILE A 61 -2.45 -7.65 1.69
C ILE A 61 -1.28 -8.53 1.26
N GLU A 62 -0.36 -8.85 2.16
CA GLU A 62 0.72 -9.81 1.86
C GLU A 62 0.17 -11.19 1.50
N ASP A 63 -0.84 -11.64 2.23
CA ASP A 63 -1.50 -12.91 1.96
C ASP A 63 -2.17 -12.90 0.58
N ILE A 64 -2.82 -11.79 0.24
CA ILE A 64 -3.40 -11.59 -1.10
C ILE A 64 -2.31 -11.70 -2.17
N ALA A 65 -1.17 -11.07 -1.95
CA ALA A 65 -0.06 -11.10 -2.90
C ALA A 65 0.48 -12.51 -3.10
N GLN A 66 0.56 -13.30 -2.03
CA GLN A 66 1.05 -14.67 -2.09
C GLN A 66 0.11 -15.60 -2.86
N HIS A 67 -1.18 -15.29 -2.86
CA HIS A 67 -2.20 -16.10 -3.53
C HIS A 67 -2.83 -15.37 -4.71
N ILE A 68 -2.05 -14.53 -5.38
CA ILE A 68 -2.55 -13.58 -6.37
C ILE A 68 -3.34 -14.24 -7.51
N ASP A 69 -2.98 -15.45 -7.89
CA ASP A 69 -3.64 -16.20 -8.96
C ASP A 69 -5.05 -16.67 -8.58
N GLU A 70 -5.36 -16.68 -7.29
CA GLU A 70 -6.66 -17.10 -6.76
C GLU A 70 -7.53 -15.91 -6.34
N ILE A 71 -7.01 -14.69 -6.45
CA ILE A 71 -7.67 -13.49 -5.94
C ILE A 71 -8.37 -12.76 -7.09
N SER A 72 -9.63 -12.36 -6.85
CA SER A 72 -10.42 -11.66 -7.85
C SER A 72 -9.87 -10.28 -8.16
N ASP A 73 -10.16 -9.77 -9.36
CA ASP A 73 -9.79 -8.43 -9.78
C ASP A 73 -10.30 -7.37 -8.81
N GLU A 74 -11.54 -7.54 -8.34
CA GLU A 74 -12.14 -6.61 -7.39
C GLU A 74 -11.36 -6.54 -6.07
N THR A 75 -10.94 -7.69 -5.55
CA THR A 75 -10.19 -7.76 -4.31
C THR A 75 -8.81 -7.13 -4.47
N VAL A 76 -8.14 -7.37 -5.61
CA VAL A 76 -6.85 -6.74 -5.90
C VAL A 76 -7.00 -5.23 -5.98
N ALA A 77 -8.03 -4.74 -6.67
CA ALA A 77 -8.29 -3.31 -6.78
C ALA A 77 -8.51 -2.67 -5.42
N LYS A 78 -9.30 -3.31 -4.56
CA LYS A 78 -9.53 -2.82 -3.19
C LYS A 78 -8.25 -2.79 -2.38
N ALA A 79 -7.40 -3.80 -2.53
CA ALA A 79 -6.11 -3.85 -1.83
C ALA A 79 -5.19 -2.71 -2.27
N LEU A 80 -5.13 -2.44 -3.57
CA LEU A 80 -4.33 -1.33 -4.11
C LEU A 80 -4.82 0.02 -3.59
N LEU A 81 -6.14 0.23 -3.57
CA LEU A 81 -6.71 1.47 -3.04
C LEU A 81 -6.47 1.61 -1.54
N ALA A 82 -6.56 0.50 -0.80
CA ALA A 82 -6.29 0.51 0.64
C ALA A 82 -4.83 0.89 0.92
N LEU A 83 -3.89 0.34 0.15
CA LEU A 83 -2.48 0.70 0.27
C LEU A 83 -2.24 2.17 -0.06
N ALA A 84 -2.86 2.67 -1.13
CA ALA A 84 -2.72 4.07 -1.50
C ALA A 84 -3.19 4.99 -0.37
N GLY A 85 -4.34 4.67 0.24
CA GLY A 85 -4.88 5.43 1.36
C GLY A 85 -4.00 5.36 2.59
N GLN A 86 -3.49 4.17 2.89
CA GLN A 86 -2.62 3.96 4.06
C GLN A 86 -1.29 4.71 3.91
N ILE A 87 -0.66 4.62 2.75
CA ILE A 87 0.59 5.32 2.46
C ILE A 87 0.38 6.83 2.57
N ARG A 88 -0.72 7.33 2.04
CA ARG A 88 -1.07 8.75 2.11
C ARG A 88 -1.20 9.21 3.57
N THR A 89 -1.94 8.46 4.38
CA THR A 89 -2.15 8.77 5.80
C THR A 89 -0.81 8.78 6.54
N LEU A 90 0.00 7.76 6.36
CA LEU A 90 1.29 7.65 7.03
C LEU A 90 2.25 8.76 6.59
N ARG A 91 2.22 9.13 5.31
CA ARG A 91 3.04 10.24 4.80
C ARG A 91 2.66 11.56 5.45
N ILE A 92 1.36 11.83 5.57
CA ILE A 92 0.87 13.06 6.20
C ILE A 92 1.32 13.11 7.67
N LEU A 93 1.16 12.00 8.39
CA LEU A 93 1.58 11.92 9.79
C LEU A 93 3.08 12.15 9.96
N ASN A 94 3.90 11.60 9.06
CA ASN A 94 5.35 11.81 9.09
C ASN A 94 5.70 13.28 8.85
N ARG A 95 5.00 13.96 7.96
CA ARG A 95 5.21 15.38 7.69
C ARG A 95 4.86 16.24 8.90
N GLU A 96 3.79 15.89 9.61
CA GLU A 96 3.34 16.64 10.79
C GLU A 96 4.26 16.46 11.99
N SER A 97 5.10 15.41 11.98
CA SER A 97 5.99 15.13 13.10
C SER A 97 7.30 15.92 13.06
N VAL A 98 7.52 16.70 12.02
CA VAL A 98 8.76 17.48 11.85
C VAL A 98 8.68 18.83 12.58
#